data_bc6425bce641e5bad11f237fa8ba1587
#
_entry.id   bc6425bce641e5bad11f237fa8ba1587
#
_cell.length_a   1.000
_cell.length_b   1.000
_cell.length_c   1.000
_cell.angle_alpha   90.00
_cell.angle_beta   90.00
_cell.angle_gamma   90.00
#
_symmetry.space_group_name_H-M   'P 1'
#
loop_
_entity.id
_entity.type
_entity.pdbx_description
1 polymer ?
#
loop_
_entity_poly.entity_id
_entity_poly.type
_entity_poly.pdbx_seq_one_letter_code
_entity_poly.pdbx_strand_id
1 'polypeptide(L)'
;EPLTVLDGAHNPDACETVAETLSTFAYDDCHLVFAAMHDKDASEMAAALPESASVTTCEPAIDRAEDSEVLATVFRNRGAEDVTATGSVASALSKARKRAGEDDAILLCGSLFAVAEARATWTRLQVPKDVDSIGDAEAVLEDAQVSQPGIWRMRGKVDHRVLHTRVQERQAEYLKQEMLSLGGECSASGLRSSGELHDVVLSGTMAQFKRLTGKLQGQPWGLTELGEELRTELGIQHSPAEPAYPWNTGGAAVMGVLNVTPDSFHDGGKYERLADALAQAEAMVEAGADIIDVGGESTRPGADPVEIEEELDRVLPVVEKLNDLDVPVSVDTRRPEVARAVIDVGADMINDVEGLQNPEMRRLVAETGIPVVVMHSVDVPVDPDRDVEYDDVVEETVRELNERVLAAEKAGVDREQIIVDPGLGFGKSAAECFEILGRLGEFDALGCPLLFGHSHKSMFTLTGEEAGEAPNSTIAATALAVTNGADIVRIHDVAENAAAVNVADVSETGVETESGGDGQ
;
A
#
# COMPACT_ATOMS: atom_id res chain seq x y z
N GLU A 1 -39.71 12.28 11.67
CA GLU A 1 -39.04 12.49 10.36
C GLU A 1 -39.66 11.58 9.31
N PRO A 2 -39.87 12.05 8.06
CA PRO A 2 -40.47 11.26 7.00
C PRO A 2 -39.63 9.97 6.70
N LEU A 3 -40.29 8.88 6.36
CA LEU A 3 -39.65 7.67 5.89
C LEU A 3 -38.85 8.00 4.63
N THR A 4 -37.53 7.80 4.67
CA THR A 4 -36.68 8.05 3.51
C THR A 4 -36.10 6.73 2.96
N VAL A 5 -36.49 6.38 1.73
CA VAL A 5 -36.05 5.19 1.02
C VAL A 5 -35.13 5.60 -0.13
N LEU A 6 -33.93 5.03 -0.16
CA LEU A 6 -32.96 5.18 -1.23
C LEU A 6 -32.78 3.84 -1.93
N ASP A 7 -33.21 3.74 -3.17
CA ASP A 7 -33.16 2.51 -3.94
C ASP A 7 -32.50 2.70 -5.30
N GLY A 8 -31.63 1.79 -5.68
CA GLY A 8 -30.89 1.83 -6.94
C GLY A 8 -31.67 1.35 -8.16
N ALA A 9 -32.99 1.21 -8.08
CA ALA A 9 -33.84 0.81 -9.21
C ALA A 9 -33.58 1.73 -10.42
N HIS A 10 -33.16 1.15 -11.53
CA HIS A 10 -32.71 1.86 -12.73
C HIS A 10 -33.21 1.23 -14.04
N ASN A 11 -34.24 0.40 -13.95
CA ASN A 11 -35.01 -0.15 -15.05
C ASN A 11 -36.46 -0.35 -14.61
N PRO A 12 -37.42 -0.57 -15.53
CA PRO A 12 -38.84 -0.68 -15.21
C PRO A 12 -39.17 -1.78 -14.18
N ASP A 13 -38.60 -2.97 -14.31
CA ASP A 13 -38.87 -4.11 -13.41
C ASP A 13 -38.40 -3.81 -11.97
N ALA A 14 -37.23 -3.17 -11.83
CA ALA A 14 -36.72 -2.76 -10.53
C ALA A 14 -37.56 -1.60 -9.92
N CYS A 15 -38.08 -0.69 -10.76
CA CYS A 15 -38.99 0.36 -10.31
C CYS A 15 -40.33 -0.22 -9.81
N GLU A 16 -40.86 -1.27 -10.46
CA GLU A 16 -42.02 -1.97 -9.98
C GLU A 16 -41.77 -2.66 -8.62
N THR A 17 -40.63 -3.34 -8.50
CA THR A 17 -40.22 -3.98 -7.24
C THR A 17 -40.09 -2.98 -6.08
N VAL A 18 -39.49 -1.81 -6.32
CA VAL A 18 -39.39 -0.78 -5.27
C VAL A 18 -40.73 -0.17 -4.91
N ALA A 19 -41.63 -0.02 -5.90
CA ALA A 19 -43.00 0.45 -5.64
C ALA A 19 -43.78 -0.55 -4.77
N GLU A 20 -43.67 -1.85 -5.07
CA GLU A 20 -44.25 -2.93 -4.26
C GLU A 20 -43.66 -2.92 -2.83
N THR A 21 -42.33 -2.78 -2.71
CA THR A 21 -41.65 -2.72 -1.43
C THR A 21 -42.11 -1.51 -0.60
N LEU A 22 -42.18 -0.33 -1.23
CA LEU A 22 -42.63 0.90 -0.55
C LEU A 22 -44.07 0.75 -0.04
N SER A 23 -44.94 0.06 -0.79
CA SER A 23 -46.35 -0.17 -0.38
C SER A 23 -46.49 -1.02 0.89
N THR A 24 -45.44 -1.68 1.35
CA THR A 24 -45.44 -2.44 2.62
C THR A 24 -45.26 -1.55 3.85
N PHE A 25 -44.86 -0.30 3.67
CA PHE A 25 -44.70 0.67 4.73
C PHE A 25 -45.97 1.53 4.86
N ALA A 26 -46.28 2.01 6.06
CA ALA A 26 -47.34 2.97 6.29
C ALA A 26 -46.81 4.40 6.07
N TYR A 27 -47.40 5.14 5.17
CA TYR A 27 -47.15 6.56 4.93
C TYR A 27 -48.38 7.22 4.32
N ASP A 28 -48.52 8.54 4.47
CA ASP A 28 -49.64 9.27 3.94
C ASP A 28 -49.41 9.67 2.46
N ASP A 29 -48.38 10.46 2.19
CA ASP A 29 -48.02 10.91 0.86
C ASP A 29 -46.59 10.44 0.47
N CYS A 30 -46.37 10.23 -0.84
CA CYS A 30 -45.05 9.92 -1.39
C CYS A 30 -44.45 11.13 -2.11
N HIS A 31 -43.20 11.48 -1.78
CA HIS A 31 -42.43 12.52 -2.46
C HIS A 31 -41.29 11.84 -3.23
N LEU A 32 -41.38 11.82 -4.55
CA LEU A 32 -40.40 11.14 -5.42
C LEU A 32 -39.23 12.06 -5.76
N VAL A 33 -38.03 11.58 -5.57
CA VAL A 33 -36.79 12.13 -6.14
C VAL A 33 -36.29 11.15 -7.22
N PHE A 34 -36.19 11.61 -8.46
CA PHE A 34 -35.90 10.75 -9.58
C PHE A 34 -34.72 11.24 -10.41
N ALA A 35 -33.83 10.30 -10.75
CA ALA A 35 -32.75 10.52 -11.69
C ALA A 35 -32.62 9.30 -12.61
N ALA A 36 -32.16 9.52 -13.83
CA ALA A 36 -31.89 8.42 -14.76
C ALA A 36 -30.66 8.71 -15.61
N MET A 37 -30.12 7.67 -16.24
CA MET A 37 -29.10 7.82 -17.28
C MET A 37 -29.79 7.96 -18.64
N HIS A 38 -29.16 8.68 -19.58
CA HIS A 38 -29.73 8.95 -20.91
C HIS A 38 -29.96 7.68 -21.77
N ASP A 39 -29.33 6.53 -21.40
CA ASP A 39 -29.52 5.22 -22.05
C ASP A 39 -30.69 4.42 -21.48
N LYS A 40 -31.47 4.97 -20.53
CA LYS A 40 -32.59 4.30 -19.87
C LYS A 40 -33.94 4.79 -20.37
N ASP A 41 -34.91 3.91 -20.35
CA ASP A 41 -36.29 4.29 -20.66
C ASP A 41 -36.96 4.93 -19.44
N ALA A 42 -36.73 6.24 -19.27
CA ALA A 42 -37.31 7.00 -18.16
C ALA A 42 -38.86 7.00 -18.18
N SER A 43 -39.47 6.82 -19.35
CA SER A 43 -40.94 6.79 -19.46
C SER A 43 -41.53 5.49 -18.91
N GLU A 44 -40.95 4.35 -19.24
CA GLU A 44 -41.35 3.06 -18.68
C GLU A 44 -41.05 2.96 -17.19
N MET A 45 -39.88 3.46 -16.75
CA MET A 45 -39.54 3.54 -15.32
C MET A 45 -40.53 4.39 -14.54
N ALA A 46 -40.86 5.59 -15.03
CA ALA A 46 -41.86 6.44 -14.40
C ALA A 46 -43.27 5.81 -14.37
N ALA A 47 -43.58 4.89 -15.32
CA ALA A 47 -44.84 4.14 -15.33
C ALA A 47 -44.95 3.14 -14.20
N ALA A 48 -43.83 2.56 -13.80
CA ALA A 48 -43.76 1.52 -12.79
C ALA A 48 -43.66 2.06 -11.35
N LEU A 49 -43.43 3.38 -11.19
CA LEU A 49 -43.29 4.02 -9.88
C LEU A 49 -44.65 4.38 -9.27
N PRO A 50 -44.76 4.51 -7.93
CA PRO A 50 -46.02 4.88 -7.27
C PRO A 50 -46.49 6.29 -7.63
N GLU A 51 -47.79 6.53 -7.51
CA GLU A 51 -48.32 7.88 -7.54
C GLU A 51 -47.67 8.71 -6.42
N SER A 52 -47.26 9.91 -6.74
CA SER A 52 -46.49 10.76 -5.84
C SER A 52 -47.11 12.15 -5.73
N ALA A 53 -47.22 12.64 -4.51
CA ALA A 53 -47.74 14.01 -4.22
C ALA A 53 -46.82 15.08 -4.82
N SER A 54 -45.52 14.81 -4.92
CA SER A 54 -44.59 15.64 -5.67
C SER A 54 -43.47 14.82 -6.30
N VAL A 55 -42.96 15.28 -7.45
CA VAL A 55 -41.82 14.72 -8.13
C VAL A 55 -40.73 15.76 -8.26
N THR A 56 -39.54 15.43 -7.81
CA THR A 56 -38.34 16.27 -8.02
C THR A 56 -37.33 15.50 -8.82
N THR A 57 -37.07 15.91 -10.05
CA THR A 57 -36.04 15.32 -10.91
C THR A 57 -34.68 15.95 -10.70
N CYS A 58 -33.59 15.19 -10.86
CA CYS A 58 -32.24 15.69 -10.62
C CYS A 58 -31.19 15.00 -11.50
N GLU A 59 -30.03 15.63 -11.56
CA GLU A 59 -28.87 15.16 -12.29
C GLU A 59 -27.78 14.75 -11.30
N PRO A 60 -27.42 13.44 -11.21
CA PRO A 60 -26.18 13.02 -10.59
C PRO A 60 -24.95 13.62 -11.30
N ALA A 61 -23.87 13.87 -10.57
CA ALA A 61 -22.64 14.48 -11.09
C ALA A 61 -21.83 13.50 -11.97
N ILE A 62 -22.43 13.05 -13.07
CA ILE A 62 -21.82 12.12 -14.05
C ILE A 62 -22.28 12.48 -15.46
N ASP A 63 -21.36 12.43 -16.44
CA ASP A 63 -21.60 12.83 -17.86
C ASP A 63 -22.74 12.06 -18.55
N ARG A 64 -23.12 10.89 -18.05
CA ARG A 64 -24.22 10.08 -18.59
C ARG A 64 -25.58 10.35 -17.95
N ALA A 65 -25.68 11.28 -17.03
CA ALA A 65 -26.95 11.65 -16.43
C ALA A 65 -27.89 12.26 -17.48
N GLU A 66 -29.18 11.89 -17.43
CA GLU A 66 -30.19 12.56 -18.24
C GLU A 66 -30.53 13.91 -17.63
N ASP A 67 -30.78 14.88 -18.49
CA ASP A 67 -31.17 16.24 -18.10
C ASP A 67 -32.43 16.21 -17.24
N SER A 68 -32.37 16.92 -16.11
CA SER A 68 -33.48 16.95 -15.13
C SER A 68 -34.79 17.53 -15.68
N GLU A 69 -34.74 18.48 -16.61
CA GLU A 69 -35.95 18.99 -17.26
C GLU A 69 -36.54 17.99 -18.28
N VAL A 70 -35.70 17.19 -18.94
CA VAL A 70 -36.16 16.08 -19.79
C VAL A 70 -36.91 15.07 -18.93
N LEU A 71 -36.34 14.66 -17.80
CA LEU A 71 -37.00 13.78 -16.85
C LEU A 71 -38.29 14.38 -16.27
N ALA A 72 -38.29 15.67 -15.91
CA ALA A 72 -39.46 16.35 -15.43
C ALA A 72 -40.59 16.35 -16.48
N THR A 73 -40.26 16.50 -17.75
CA THR A 73 -41.22 16.46 -18.85
C THR A 73 -41.88 15.09 -18.97
N VAL A 74 -41.14 13.98 -18.72
CA VAL A 74 -41.69 12.64 -18.69
C VAL A 74 -42.81 12.52 -17.65
N PHE A 75 -42.59 12.98 -16.43
CA PHE A 75 -43.58 12.92 -15.35
C PHE A 75 -44.76 13.84 -15.60
N ARG A 76 -44.55 15.06 -16.11
CA ARG A 76 -45.64 15.98 -16.50
C ARG A 76 -46.55 15.39 -17.58
N ASN A 77 -45.97 14.73 -18.58
CA ASN A 77 -46.73 14.05 -19.66
C ASN A 77 -47.57 12.86 -19.14
N ARG A 78 -47.21 12.33 -17.97
CA ARG A 78 -47.96 11.27 -17.30
C ARG A 78 -49.02 11.79 -16.32
N GLY A 79 -49.14 13.10 -16.19
CA GLY A 79 -50.17 13.75 -15.38
C GLY A 79 -49.76 14.09 -13.96
N ALA A 80 -48.46 14.01 -13.63
CA ALA A 80 -47.99 14.51 -12.34
C ALA A 80 -48.13 16.05 -12.28
N GLU A 81 -48.83 16.55 -11.26
CA GLU A 81 -49.17 17.97 -11.14
C GLU A 81 -48.04 18.82 -10.54
N ASP A 82 -47.35 18.32 -9.51
CA ASP A 82 -46.23 19.01 -8.85
C ASP A 82 -44.88 18.38 -9.25
N VAL A 83 -44.31 18.87 -10.34
CA VAL A 83 -43.02 18.39 -10.87
C VAL A 83 -42.03 19.53 -10.93
N THR A 84 -40.89 19.34 -10.26
CA THR A 84 -39.77 20.30 -10.21
C THR A 84 -38.46 19.64 -10.69
N ALA A 85 -37.72 20.34 -11.54
CA ALA A 85 -36.37 19.93 -11.91
C ALA A 85 -35.29 20.63 -11.06
N THR A 86 -34.18 19.95 -10.79
CA THR A 86 -33.04 20.53 -10.06
C THR A 86 -31.74 19.98 -10.65
N GLY A 87 -30.66 20.77 -10.64
CA GLY A 87 -29.36 20.38 -11.19
C GLY A 87 -28.52 19.50 -10.27
N SER A 88 -29.02 19.02 -9.10
CA SER A 88 -28.27 18.14 -8.23
C SER A 88 -29.16 17.31 -7.32
N VAL A 89 -28.67 16.12 -6.95
CA VAL A 89 -29.32 15.19 -6.02
C VAL A 89 -29.53 15.84 -4.64
N ALA A 90 -28.53 16.55 -4.13
CA ALA A 90 -28.63 17.24 -2.83
C ALA A 90 -29.76 18.29 -2.80
N SER A 91 -29.88 19.06 -3.87
CA SER A 91 -30.95 20.05 -4.00
C SER A 91 -32.34 19.42 -4.09
N ALA A 92 -32.45 18.29 -4.80
CA ALA A 92 -33.67 17.52 -4.94
C ALA A 92 -34.15 16.97 -3.60
N LEU A 93 -33.25 16.33 -2.85
CA LEU A 93 -33.54 15.82 -1.52
C LEU A 93 -33.92 16.91 -0.53
N SER A 94 -33.21 18.05 -0.55
CA SER A 94 -33.55 19.19 0.30
C SER A 94 -34.97 19.72 0.00
N LYS A 95 -35.39 19.72 -1.27
CA LYS A 95 -36.75 20.11 -1.65
C LYS A 95 -37.81 19.10 -1.20
N ALA A 96 -37.54 17.78 -1.43
CA ALA A 96 -38.46 16.74 -1.00
C ALA A 96 -38.65 16.77 0.53
N ARG A 97 -37.58 16.89 1.31
CA ARG A 97 -37.63 17.01 2.77
C ARG A 97 -38.40 18.19 3.27
N LYS A 98 -38.35 19.32 2.57
CA LYS A 98 -39.13 20.52 2.93
C LYS A 98 -40.64 20.41 2.66
N ARG A 99 -41.02 19.49 1.77
CA ARG A 99 -42.41 19.24 1.40
C ARG A 99 -43.05 18.14 2.22
N ALA A 100 -42.25 17.12 2.55
CA ALA A 100 -42.70 15.94 3.28
C ALA A 100 -43.06 16.29 4.74
N GLY A 101 -44.22 15.83 5.19
CA GLY A 101 -44.62 15.78 6.59
C GLY A 101 -43.95 14.62 7.34
N GLU A 102 -44.24 14.51 8.63
CA GLU A 102 -43.65 13.47 9.48
C GLU A 102 -44.10 12.03 9.09
N ASP A 103 -45.32 11.90 8.59
CA ASP A 103 -45.94 10.65 8.21
C ASP A 103 -45.81 10.34 6.71
N ASP A 104 -45.09 11.17 5.95
CA ASP A 104 -44.85 10.96 4.53
C ASP A 104 -43.65 10.11 4.24
N ALA A 105 -43.55 9.60 2.99
CA ALA A 105 -42.39 8.92 2.47
C ALA A 105 -41.65 9.75 1.42
N ILE A 106 -40.34 9.73 1.46
CA ILE A 106 -39.46 10.23 0.40
C ILE A 106 -38.80 9.00 -0.27
N LEU A 107 -39.08 8.80 -1.55
CA LEU A 107 -38.44 7.79 -2.37
C LEU A 107 -37.43 8.45 -3.32
N LEU A 108 -36.15 8.08 -3.22
CA LEU A 108 -35.16 8.41 -4.23
C LEU A 108 -34.79 7.14 -5.01
N CYS A 109 -35.00 7.19 -6.34
CA CYS A 109 -34.67 6.06 -7.20
C CYS A 109 -34.32 6.50 -8.64
N GLY A 110 -34.10 5.52 -9.52
CA GLY A 110 -33.82 5.71 -10.94
C GLY A 110 -32.33 5.64 -11.30
N SER A 111 -31.42 5.81 -10.33
CA SER A 111 -29.99 5.76 -10.57
C SER A 111 -29.20 5.38 -9.31
N LEU A 112 -28.32 4.39 -9.44
CA LEU A 112 -27.34 4.05 -8.38
C LEU A 112 -26.43 5.22 -8.03
N PHE A 113 -26.06 6.06 -9.01
CA PHE A 113 -25.24 7.25 -8.76
C PHE A 113 -25.97 8.29 -7.93
N ALA A 114 -27.28 8.48 -8.20
CA ALA A 114 -28.10 9.37 -7.38
C ALA A 114 -28.21 8.85 -5.94
N VAL A 115 -28.38 7.54 -5.76
CA VAL A 115 -28.37 6.91 -4.42
C VAL A 115 -27.04 7.13 -3.71
N ALA A 116 -25.90 6.94 -4.38
CA ALA A 116 -24.58 7.15 -3.80
C ALA A 116 -24.37 8.60 -3.34
N GLU A 117 -24.74 9.58 -4.17
CA GLU A 117 -24.68 11.00 -3.81
C GLU A 117 -25.63 11.35 -2.66
N ALA A 118 -26.85 10.79 -2.68
CA ALA A 118 -27.81 10.96 -1.61
C ALA A 118 -27.28 10.42 -0.28
N ARG A 119 -26.78 9.20 -0.26
CA ARG A 119 -26.21 8.56 0.95
C ARG A 119 -25.11 9.41 1.59
N ALA A 120 -24.28 10.07 0.78
CA ALA A 120 -23.25 10.96 1.29
C ALA A 120 -23.78 12.06 2.22
N THR A 121 -25.05 12.45 2.08
CA THR A 121 -25.70 13.44 2.95
C THR A 121 -25.91 12.92 4.38
N TRP A 122 -26.08 11.62 4.57
CA TRP A 122 -26.29 10.99 5.89
C TRP A 122 -25.06 10.30 6.44
N THR A 123 -24.14 9.86 5.57
CA THR A 123 -22.97 9.07 5.97
C THR A 123 -21.68 9.88 6.00
N ARG A 124 -21.65 11.07 5.38
CA ARG A 124 -20.46 11.91 5.38
C ARG A 124 -20.31 12.62 6.71
N LEU A 125 -19.47 12.06 7.56
CA LEU A 125 -19.04 12.69 8.81
C LEU A 125 -17.65 13.31 8.58
N GLN A 126 -17.50 14.59 8.91
CA GLN A 126 -16.21 15.27 8.93
C GLN A 126 -15.92 15.65 10.38
N VAL A 127 -15.04 14.88 11.00
CA VAL A 127 -14.60 15.13 12.38
C VAL A 127 -13.14 15.55 12.33
N PRO A 128 -12.82 16.80 12.68
CA PRO A 128 -11.44 17.22 12.87
C PRO A 128 -10.78 16.33 13.94
N LYS A 129 -9.56 15.90 13.68
CA LYS A 129 -8.73 15.16 14.63
C LYS A 129 -7.43 15.93 14.84
N ASP A 130 -7.07 16.12 16.09
CA ASP A 130 -5.76 16.65 16.46
C ASP A 130 -4.81 15.44 16.55
N VAL A 131 -3.65 15.56 15.89
CA VAL A 131 -2.64 14.49 15.81
C VAL A 131 -1.31 15.12 16.20
N ASP A 132 -0.91 14.86 17.44
CA ASP A 132 0.28 15.46 18.06
C ASP A 132 1.43 14.45 18.21
N SER A 133 1.20 13.19 17.84
CA SER A 133 2.19 12.11 17.92
C SER A 133 1.94 11.03 16.88
N ILE A 134 2.98 10.19 16.66
CA ILE A 134 2.84 8.98 15.82
C ILE A 134 1.76 8.05 16.40
N GLY A 135 1.66 7.93 17.73
CA GLY A 135 0.62 7.13 18.38
C GLY A 135 -0.79 7.65 18.12
N ASP A 136 -0.99 8.98 18.12
CA ASP A 136 -2.28 9.58 17.76
C ASP A 136 -2.61 9.33 16.29
N ALA A 137 -1.60 9.41 15.41
CA ALA A 137 -1.76 9.09 13.99
C ALA A 137 -2.20 7.64 13.78
N GLU A 138 -1.57 6.69 14.47
CA GLU A 138 -1.92 5.27 14.46
C GLU A 138 -3.36 5.07 14.94
N ALA A 139 -3.73 5.61 16.10
CA ALA A 139 -5.07 5.50 16.66
C ALA A 139 -6.17 6.04 15.72
N VAL A 140 -5.92 7.19 15.06
CA VAL A 140 -6.86 7.76 14.08
C VAL A 140 -7.02 6.87 12.85
N LEU A 141 -5.92 6.26 12.38
CA LEU A 141 -5.95 5.34 11.24
C LEU A 141 -6.62 4.01 11.59
N GLU A 142 -6.41 3.49 12.81
CA GLU A 142 -7.10 2.31 13.34
C GLU A 142 -8.60 2.54 13.48
N ASP A 143 -9.01 3.67 14.07
CA ASP A 143 -10.42 4.06 14.16
C ASP A 143 -11.09 4.13 12.77
N ALA A 144 -10.32 4.53 11.76
CA ALA A 144 -10.77 4.58 10.37
C ALA A 144 -10.73 3.20 9.67
N GLN A 145 -10.36 2.12 10.37
CA GLN A 145 -10.25 0.76 9.84
C GLN A 145 -9.26 0.66 8.66
N VAL A 146 -8.19 1.43 8.69
CA VAL A 146 -7.10 1.30 7.73
C VAL A 146 -6.33 0.02 8.05
N SER A 147 -5.93 -0.74 7.03
CA SER A 147 -5.13 -1.96 7.20
C SER A 147 -3.79 -1.68 7.91
N GLN A 148 -3.22 -2.66 8.58
CA GLN A 148 -1.94 -2.50 9.28
C GLN A 148 -0.82 -2.00 8.35
N PRO A 149 -0.64 -2.52 7.12
CA PRO A 149 0.30 -1.95 6.15
C PRO A 149 0.01 -0.47 5.82
N GLY A 150 -1.27 -0.14 5.70
CA GLY A 150 -1.71 1.25 5.46
C GLY A 150 -1.37 2.17 6.64
N ILE A 151 -1.59 1.73 7.87
CA ILE A 151 -1.25 2.46 9.09
C ILE A 151 0.26 2.73 9.14
N TRP A 152 1.07 1.69 8.98
CA TRP A 152 2.52 1.82 8.98
C TRP A 152 3.03 2.82 7.94
N ARG A 153 2.51 2.76 6.71
CA ARG A 153 2.87 3.66 5.60
C ARG A 153 2.42 5.11 5.81
N MET A 154 1.28 5.30 6.49
CA MET A 154 0.63 6.61 6.61
C MET A 154 0.92 7.35 7.92
N ARG A 155 1.27 6.65 9.01
CA ARG A 155 1.41 7.25 10.35
C ARG A 155 2.31 8.49 10.38
N GLY A 156 3.48 8.41 9.77
CA GLY A 156 4.39 9.57 9.69
C GLY A 156 3.98 10.64 8.68
N LYS A 157 2.96 10.38 7.84
CA LYS A 157 2.39 11.36 6.89
C LYS A 157 1.15 12.04 7.46
N VAL A 158 0.51 11.45 8.45
CA VAL A 158 -0.64 12.04 9.18
C VAL A 158 -0.16 12.97 10.30
N ASP A 159 0.95 12.62 10.96
CA ASP A 159 1.58 13.45 11.99
C ASP A 159 2.29 14.65 11.33
N HIS A 160 1.76 15.84 11.56
CA HIS A 160 2.26 17.09 10.98
C HIS A 160 2.88 17.99 12.07
N ARG A 161 4.09 18.48 11.81
CA ARG A 161 4.86 19.29 12.75
C ARG A 161 5.16 20.68 12.21
N VAL A 162 5.24 21.63 13.12
CA VAL A 162 5.75 22.98 12.86
C VAL A 162 6.91 23.23 13.82
N LEU A 163 8.05 23.60 13.28
CA LEU A 163 9.26 23.83 14.05
C LEU A 163 9.83 25.22 13.77
N HIS A 164 10.13 25.98 14.81
CA HIS A 164 10.81 27.27 14.72
C HIS A 164 12.25 27.12 15.21
N THR A 165 13.20 27.55 14.40
CA THR A 165 14.63 27.55 14.74
C THR A 165 15.31 28.84 14.30
N ARG A 166 16.50 29.12 14.86
CA ARG A 166 17.37 30.26 14.50
C ARG A 166 18.68 29.73 13.97
N VAL A 167 19.00 30.08 12.74
CA VAL A 167 20.16 29.54 12.04
C VAL A 167 20.89 30.61 11.24
N GLN A 168 22.12 30.31 10.82
CA GLN A 168 22.88 31.18 9.92
C GLN A 168 22.25 31.24 8.53
N GLU A 169 22.54 32.31 7.77
CA GLU A 169 21.96 32.54 6.44
C GLU A 169 22.09 31.32 5.50
N ARG A 170 23.30 30.71 5.45
CA ARG A 170 23.53 29.51 4.61
C ARG A 170 22.75 28.28 5.06
N GLN A 171 22.59 28.10 6.36
CA GLN A 171 21.77 27.04 6.92
C GLN A 171 20.29 27.28 6.58
N ALA A 172 19.83 28.52 6.70
CA ALA A 172 18.45 28.90 6.35
C ALA A 172 18.14 28.63 4.87
N GLU A 173 19.08 29.00 3.98
CA GLU A 173 18.93 28.73 2.53
C GLU A 173 18.87 27.23 2.25
N TYR A 174 19.74 26.44 2.87
CA TYR A 174 19.79 24.99 2.70
C TYR A 174 18.50 24.32 3.23
N LEU A 175 18.08 24.65 4.45
CA LEU A 175 16.84 24.15 5.05
C LEU A 175 15.64 24.45 4.15
N LYS A 176 15.55 25.68 3.64
CA LYS A 176 14.47 26.08 2.74
C LYS A 176 14.47 25.27 1.45
N GLN A 177 15.63 25.12 0.81
CA GLN A 177 15.75 24.36 -0.42
C GLN A 177 15.34 22.91 -0.21
N GLU A 178 15.87 22.27 0.84
CA GLU A 178 15.63 20.86 1.09
C GLU A 178 14.21 20.58 1.58
N MET A 179 13.66 21.40 2.49
CA MET A 179 12.27 21.22 2.95
C MET A 179 11.26 21.36 1.82
N LEU A 180 11.41 22.37 0.96
CA LEU A 180 10.57 22.53 -0.24
C LEU A 180 10.73 21.37 -1.23
N SER A 181 11.96 20.85 -1.39
CA SER A 181 12.21 19.68 -2.26
C SER A 181 11.50 18.41 -1.78
N LEU A 182 11.23 18.31 -0.48
CA LEU A 182 10.51 17.23 0.17
C LEU A 182 8.99 17.45 0.20
N GLY A 183 8.50 18.56 -0.37
CA GLY A 183 7.08 18.92 -0.37
C GLY A 183 6.58 19.47 0.97
N GLY A 184 7.47 19.82 1.90
CA GLY A 184 7.15 20.59 3.09
C GLY A 184 7.26 22.09 2.84
N GLU A 185 7.01 22.90 3.86
CA GLU A 185 7.04 24.35 3.77
C GLU A 185 8.16 24.94 4.65
N CYS A 186 8.77 26.01 4.19
CA CYS A 186 9.80 26.74 4.94
C CYS A 186 9.64 28.26 4.76
N SER A 187 9.46 28.94 5.88
CA SER A 187 9.48 30.40 5.94
C SER A 187 10.72 30.88 6.69
N ALA A 188 11.48 31.79 6.10
CA ALA A 188 12.63 32.42 6.74
C ALA A 188 12.41 33.92 6.88
N SER A 189 12.91 34.52 7.97
CA SER A 189 12.87 35.95 8.15
C SER A 189 13.64 36.64 7.02
N GLY A 190 13.05 37.67 6.43
CA GLY A 190 13.63 38.34 5.27
C GLY A 190 14.96 39.04 5.58
N LEU A 191 15.72 39.34 4.53
CA LEU A 191 17.05 39.99 4.48
C LEU A 191 17.22 41.32 5.26
N ARG A 192 16.26 41.70 6.10
CA ARG A 192 16.30 42.94 6.88
C ARG A 192 16.67 42.76 8.36
N SER A 193 16.90 41.53 8.82
CA SER A 193 17.45 41.34 10.15
C SER A 193 18.95 41.64 10.12
N SER A 194 19.34 42.69 10.79
CA SER A 194 20.74 43.09 10.92
C SER A 194 21.55 42.16 11.87
N GLY A 195 21.12 40.91 12.01
CA GLY A 195 21.72 39.90 12.85
C GLY A 195 22.39 38.79 12.04
N GLU A 196 23.33 38.10 12.64
CA GLU A 196 24.01 36.93 12.06
C GLU A 196 23.12 35.70 11.95
N LEU A 197 21.93 35.71 12.59
CA LEU A 197 20.99 34.59 12.64
C LEU A 197 19.65 34.98 12.05
N HIS A 198 19.03 34.01 11.34
CA HIS A 198 17.72 34.11 10.73
C HIS A 198 16.73 33.21 11.45
N ASP A 199 15.53 33.71 11.71
CA ASP A 199 14.42 32.89 12.17
C ASP A 199 13.87 32.09 11.00
N VAL A 200 13.74 30.77 11.20
CA VAL A 200 13.23 29.83 10.19
C VAL A 200 12.09 29.03 10.81
N VAL A 201 10.95 28.98 10.12
CA VAL A 201 9.82 28.12 10.46
C VAL A 201 9.70 27.03 9.40
N LEU A 202 9.85 25.80 9.83
CA LEU A 202 9.67 24.59 9.02
C LEU A 202 8.30 23.99 9.33
N SER A 203 7.59 23.52 8.31
CA SER A 203 6.26 22.92 8.46
C SER A 203 6.14 21.75 7.50
N GLY A 204 5.78 20.61 8.03
CA GLY A 204 5.66 19.38 7.24
C GLY A 204 5.30 18.18 8.08
N THR A 205 5.16 17.03 7.43
CA THR A 205 4.90 15.77 8.09
C THR A 205 6.15 15.23 8.77
N MET A 206 5.98 14.36 9.77
CA MET A 206 7.09 13.68 10.43
C MET A 206 7.97 12.91 9.43
N ALA A 207 7.36 12.29 8.39
CA ALA A 207 8.09 11.63 7.32
C ALA A 207 8.96 12.59 6.49
N GLN A 208 8.54 13.84 6.30
CA GLN A 208 9.36 14.88 5.63
C GLN A 208 10.50 15.34 6.52
N PHE A 209 10.26 15.54 7.82
CA PHE A 209 11.31 15.89 8.77
C PHE A 209 12.37 14.79 8.91
N LYS A 210 11.99 13.52 8.97
CA LYS A 210 12.92 12.37 8.95
C LYS A 210 13.86 12.45 7.74
N ARG A 211 13.33 12.70 6.55
CA ARG A 211 14.12 12.85 5.33
C ARG A 211 14.99 14.11 5.33
N LEU A 212 14.46 15.24 5.86
CA LEU A 212 15.24 16.46 6.00
C LEU A 212 16.48 16.24 6.87
N THR A 213 16.30 15.64 8.06
CA THR A 213 17.43 15.38 8.97
C THR A 213 18.46 14.42 8.36
N GLY A 214 18.04 13.44 7.55
CA GLY A 214 18.95 12.59 6.77
C GLY A 214 19.77 13.38 5.75
N LYS A 215 19.14 14.32 5.02
CA LYS A 215 19.85 15.19 4.06
C LYS A 215 20.83 16.15 4.70
N LEU A 216 20.66 16.49 5.97
CA LEU A 216 21.58 17.35 6.73
C LEU A 216 22.86 16.61 7.14
N GLN A 217 22.85 15.29 7.20
CA GLN A 217 24.00 14.46 7.56
C GLN A 217 25.17 14.64 6.57
N GLY A 218 26.38 14.77 7.12
CA GLY A 218 27.59 14.97 6.33
C GLY A 218 27.67 16.32 5.58
N GLN A 219 26.69 17.21 5.79
CA GLN A 219 26.74 18.56 5.21
C GLN A 219 27.62 19.52 6.02
N PRO A 220 28.29 20.46 5.34
CA PRO A 220 29.15 21.46 6.04
C PRO A 220 28.30 22.50 6.78
N TRP A 221 28.99 23.42 7.41
CA TRP A 221 28.45 24.62 8.11
C TRP A 221 27.54 24.28 9.32
N GLY A 222 27.84 23.21 10.06
CA GLY A 222 27.04 22.82 11.23
C GLY A 222 25.66 22.27 10.90
N LEU A 223 25.44 21.86 9.65
CA LEU A 223 24.16 21.26 9.24
C LEU A 223 23.99 19.84 9.77
N THR A 224 25.08 19.09 9.94
CA THR A 224 25.06 17.77 10.56
C THR A 224 24.59 17.88 12.02
N GLU A 225 25.19 18.76 12.79
CA GLU A 225 24.81 18.99 14.18
C GLU A 225 23.38 19.50 14.32
N LEU A 226 22.97 20.42 13.43
CA LEU A 226 21.57 20.86 13.35
C LEU A 226 20.62 19.72 13.04
N GLY A 227 21.01 18.80 12.15
CA GLY A 227 20.24 17.59 11.86
C GLY A 227 20.01 16.70 13.08
N GLU A 228 21.04 16.53 13.92
CA GLU A 228 20.93 15.77 15.17
C GLU A 228 20.07 16.49 16.23
N GLU A 229 20.21 17.82 16.34
CA GLU A 229 19.36 18.63 17.22
C GLU A 229 17.87 18.50 16.80
N LEU A 230 17.57 18.62 15.50
CA LEU A 230 16.22 18.44 14.96
C LEU A 230 15.67 17.03 15.20
N ARG A 231 16.52 16.00 15.07
CA ARG A 231 16.13 14.61 15.39
C ARG A 231 15.71 14.46 16.85
N THR A 232 16.51 15.01 17.75
CA THR A 232 16.27 14.95 19.20
C THR A 232 14.98 15.68 19.56
N GLU A 233 14.79 16.90 19.06
CA GLU A 233 13.63 17.74 19.36
C GLU A 233 12.31 17.13 18.84
N LEU A 234 12.35 16.53 17.65
CA LEU A 234 11.19 15.89 17.03
C LEU A 234 10.96 14.46 17.52
N GLY A 235 11.80 13.94 18.42
CA GLY A 235 11.71 12.56 18.88
C GLY A 235 12.02 11.53 17.78
N ILE A 236 12.73 11.95 16.73
CA ILE A 236 13.20 11.07 15.67
C ILE A 236 14.43 10.35 16.22
N GLN A 237 14.22 9.30 17.01
CA GLN A 237 15.32 8.56 17.59
C GLN A 237 16.01 7.71 16.52
N HIS A 238 17.36 7.67 16.55
CA HIS A 238 18.10 6.51 16.13
C HIS A 238 17.86 5.46 17.23
N SER A 239 16.81 4.69 17.10
CA SER A 239 16.68 3.52 17.93
C SER A 239 17.24 2.34 17.14
N PRO A 240 18.13 1.54 17.72
CA PRO A 240 18.28 0.16 17.32
C PRO A 240 17.11 -0.69 17.90
N ALA A 241 15.94 -0.09 18.08
CA ALA A 241 14.73 -0.85 18.29
C ALA A 241 14.35 -1.42 16.92
N GLU A 242 14.18 -2.72 16.88
CA GLU A 242 13.73 -3.47 15.73
C GLU A 242 12.70 -2.66 14.92
N PRO A 243 12.90 -2.45 13.62
CA PRO A 243 11.94 -1.72 12.82
C PRO A 243 10.60 -2.42 12.95
N ALA A 244 9.59 -1.72 13.46
CA ALA A 244 8.24 -2.27 13.60
C ALA A 244 7.62 -2.33 12.20
N TYR A 245 7.96 -3.37 11.44
CA TYR A 245 7.32 -3.67 10.18
C TYR A 245 5.91 -4.19 10.43
N PRO A 246 4.93 -3.89 9.56
CA PRO A 246 3.55 -4.35 9.74
C PRO A 246 3.41 -5.88 9.71
N TRP A 247 4.41 -6.58 9.19
CA TRP A 247 4.49 -8.05 9.14
C TRP A 247 5.34 -8.66 10.28
N ASN A 248 6.02 -7.86 11.10
CA ASN A 248 6.81 -8.37 12.21
C ASN A 248 5.89 -8.65 13.41
N THR A 249 5.47 -9.90 13.53
CA THR A 249 4.62 -10.41 14.60
C THR A 249 5.40 -11.06 15.76
N GLY A 250 6.73 -10.86 15.80
CA GLY A 250 7.62 -11.38 16.84
C GLY A 250 8.38 -12.65 16.47
N GLY A 251 8.38 -13.03 15.18
CA GLY A 251 9.15 -14.11 14.58
C GLY A 251 9.54 -13.75 13.14
N ALA A 252 10.18 -14.68 12.42
CA ALA A 252 10.53 -14.47 11.02
C ALA A 252 9.28 -14.49 10.12
N ALA A 253 9.19 -13.53 9.19
CA ALA A 253 8.08 -13.40 8.26
C ALA A 253 8.23 -14.34 7.05
N VAL A 254 7.10 -14.84 6.57
CA VAL A 254 7.02 -15.68 5.36
C VAL A 254 6.57 -14.84 4.17
N MET A 255 7.45 -14.64 3.20
CA MET A 255 7.16 -13.96 1.94
C MET A 255 6.88 -14.99 0.84
N GLY A 256 5.62 -15.08 0.42
CA GLY A 256 5.18 -15.99 -0.65
C GLY A 256 5.46 -15.42 -2.03
N VAL A 257 6.11 -16.21 -2.92
CA VAL A 257 6.45 -15.81 -4.29
C VAL A 257 5.29 -16.07 -5.23
N LEU A 258 4.72 -15.00 -5.78
CA LEU A 258 3.65 -15.05 -6.78
C LEU A 258 4.19 -14.62 -8.16
N ASN A 259 4.57 -15.61 -8.99
CA ASN A 259 5.04 -15.34 -10.35
C ASN A 259 3.85 -15.15 -11.31
N VAL A 260 3.76 -13.98 -11.94
CA VAL A 260 2.75 -13.65 -12.95
C VAL A 260 3.34 -13.68 -14.36
N THR A 261 4.14 -14.70 -14.65
CA THR A 261 4.76 -14.93 -15.96
C THR A 261 3.88 -15.83 -16.83
N PRO A 262 4.00 -15.79 -18.18
CA PRO A 262 3.22 -16.63 -19.08
C PRO A 262 3.30 -18.13 -18.79
N ASP A 263 4.46 -18.59 -18.28
CA ASP A 263 4.72 -20.01 -17.99
C ASP A 263 4.11 -20.44 -16.64
N SER A 264 3.70 -19.49 -15.79
CA SER A 264 3.17 -19.77 -14.45
C SER A 264 1.70 -20.17 -14.46
N PHE A 265 0.95 -19.87 -15.53
CA PHE A 265 -0.47 -20.12 -15.65
C PHE A 265 -0.78 -20.82 -16.97
N HIS A 266 -1.68 -21.82 -16.94
CA HIS A 266 -2.11 -22.59 -18.09
C HIS A 266 -2.77 -21.69 -19.16
N ASP A 267 -2.91 -22.14 -20.42
CA ASP A 267 -3.37 -21.44 -21.65
C ASP A 267 -4.67 -20.61 -21.57
N GLY A 268 -4.91 -19.91 -20.45
CA GLY A 268 -6.07 -19.06 -20.19
C GLY A 268 -5.93 -17.63 -20.73
N GLY A 269 -7.06 -16.95 -20.95
CA GLY A 269 -7.09 -15.51 -21.26
C GLY A 269 -6.63 -14.62 -20.10
N LYS A 270 -6.42 -13.29 -20.34
CA LYS A 270 -5.98 -12.31 -19.28
C LYS A 270 -6.81 -12.41 -17.99
N TYR A 271 -8.12 -12.64 -18.07
CA TYR A 271 -9.01 -12.74 -16.91
C TYR A 271 -8.85 -14.04 -16.12
N GLU A 272 -8.58 -15.16 -16.80
CA GLU A 272 -8.35 -16.45 -16.15
C GLU A 272 -7.03 -16.42 -15.38
N ARG A 273 -5.97 -15.88 -15.99
CA ARG A 273 -4.65 -15.69 -15.33
C ARG A 273 -4.73 -14.82 -14.09
N LEU A 274 -5.49 -13.72 -14.12
CA LEU A 274 -5.68 -12.87 -12.94
C LEU A 274 -6.41 -13.64 -11.83
N ALA A 275 -7.49 -14.38 -12.16
CA ALA A 275 -8.23 -15.16 -11.18
C ALA A 275 -7.37 -16.27 -10.56
N ASP A 276 -6.53 -16.93 -11.35
CA ASP A 276 -5.60 -17.97 -10.87
C ASP A 276 -4.52 -17.36 -9.94
N ALA A 277 -3.97 -16.19 -10.29
CA ALA A 277 -3.01 -15.47 -9.46
C ALA A 277 -3.62 -15.08 -8.10
N LEU A 278 -4.84 -14.56 -8.10
CA LEU A 278 -5.55 -14.19 -6.87
C LEU A 278 -5.85 -15.41 -6.01
N ALA A 279 -6.35 -16.51 -6.61
CA ALA A 279 -6.60 -17.74 -5.88
C ALA A 279 -5.32 -18.33 -5.27
N GLN A 280 -4.17 -18.22 -5.97
CA GLN A 280 -2.88 -18.63 -5.44
C GLN A 280 -2.44 -17.74 -4.28
N ALA A 281 -2.60 -16.42 -4.38
CA ALA A 281 -2.29 -15.49 -3.30
C ALA A 281 -3.16 -15.75 -2.06
N GLU A 282 -4.47 -15.93 -2.24
CA GLU A 282 -5.40 -16.29 -1.15
C GLU A 282 -4.95 -17.60 -0.46
N ALA A 283 -4.59 -18.61 -1.24
CA ALA A 283 -4.09 -19.87 -0.68
C ALA A 283 -2.77 -19.71 0.08
N MET A 284 -1.86 -18.82 -0.38
CA MET A 284 -0.63 -18.50 0.34
C MET A 284 -0.91 -17.80 1.67
N VAL A 285 -1.85 -16.84 1.70
CA VAL A 285 -2.27 -16.15 2.92
C VAL A 285 -2.92 -17.13 3.91
N GLU A 286 -3.82 -17.99 3.43
CA GLU A 286 -4.43 -19.03 4.26
C GLU A 286 -3.39 -20.03 4.82
N ALA A 287 -2.30 -20.25 4.08
CA ALA A 287 -1.19 -21.11 4.48
C ALA A 287 -0.18 -20.43 5.43
N GLY A 288 -0.34 -19.12 5.70
CA GLY A 288 0.49 -18.37 6.63
C GLY A 288 1.57 -17.51 5.98
N ALA A 289 1.33 -17.00 4.76
CA ALA A 289 2.18 -15.94 4.20
C ALA A 289 1.87 -14.61 4.87
N ASP A 290 2.89 -13.92 5.35
CA ASP A 290 2.83 -12.58 5.94
C ASP A 290 3.01 -11.48 4.88
N ILE A 291 3.58 -11.81 3.73
CA ILE A 291 3.83 -10.90 2.60
C ILE A 291 3.62 -11.68 1.30
N ILE A 292 3.03 -11.05 0.28
CA ILE A 292 2.99 -11.61 -1.09
C ILE A 292 3.93 -10.81 -1.98
N ASP A 293 4.88 -11.49 -2.63
CA ASP A 293 5.86 -10.88 -3.54
C ASP A 293 5.52 -11.20 -5.00
N VAL A 294 5.06 -10.19 -5.73
CA VAL A 294 4.56 -10.31 -7.11
C VAL A 294 5.67 -10.05 -8.11
N GLY A 295 6.01 -11.05 -8.94
CA GLY A 295 7.03 -10.92 -9.98
C GLY A 295 6.47 -11.01 -11.40
N GLY A 296 6.70 -9.98 -12.24
CA GLY A 296 6.29 -9.93 -13.64
C GLY A 296 7.38 -10.32 -14.64
N GLU A 297 8.65 -10.25 -14.25
CA GLU A 297 9.83 -10.63 -15.03
C GLU A 297 10.51 -11.85 -14.37
N SER A 298 11.00 -12.79 -15.18
CA SER A 298 11.83 -13.88 -14.65
C SER A 298 13.29 -13.44 -14.64
N THR A 299 13.90 -13.40 -13.47
CA THR A 299 15.34 -13.10 -13.30
C THR A 299 16.22 -14.35 -13.30
N ARG A 300 15.67 -15.53 -13.68
CA ARG A 300 16.42 -16.79 -13.78
C ARG A 300 17.51 -16.69 -14.85
N PRO A 301 18.64 -17.39 -14.68
CA PRO A 301 19.69 -17.44 -15.70
C PRO A 301 19.14 -17.83 -17.08
N GLY A 302 19.42 -17.01 -18.10
CA GLY A 302 18.97 -17.26 -19.48
C GLY A 302 17.53 -16.88 -19.80
N ALA A 303 16.81 -16.22 -18.88
CA ALA A 303 15.50 -15.65 -19.19
C ALA A 303 15.63 -14.45 -20.14
N ASP A 304 14.73 -14.36 -21.12
CA ASP A 304 14.66 -13.19 -22.01
C ASP A 304 14.11 -11.99 -21.24
N PRO A 305 14.71 -10.79 -21.39
CA PRO A 305 14.19 -9.58 -20.79
C PRO A 305 12.76 -9.27 -21.30
N VAL A 306 11.91 -8.84 -20.39
CA VAL A 306 10.53 -8.44 -20.71
C VAL A 306 10.49 -6.93 -20.95
N GLU A 307 9.70 -6.45 -21.91
CA GLU A 307 9.49 -5.01 -22.10
C GLU A 307 8.69 -4.41 -20.93
N ILE A 308 8.92 -3.11 -20.64
CA ILE A 308 8.30 -2.42 -19.51
C ILE A 308 6.77 -2.49 -19.56
N GLU A 309 6.20 -2.26 -20.73
CA GLU A 309 4.75 -2.30 -20.93
C GLU A 309 4.16 -3.70 -20.67
N GLU A 310 4.93 -4.73 -21.00
CA GLU A 310 4.50 -6.12 -20.75
C GLU A 310 4.59 -6.47 -19.27
N GLU A 311 5.64 -6.04 -18.57
CA GLU A 311 5.76 -6.22 -17.11
C GLU A 311 4.62 -5.49 -16.37
N LEU A 312 4.33 -4.23 -16.74
CA LEU A 312 3.19 -3.46 -16.21
C LEU A 312 1.85 -4.17 -16.46
N ASP A 313 1.63 -4.66 -17.67
CA ASP A 313 0.41 -5.38 -18.05
C ASP A 313 0.17 -6.65 -17.22
N ARG A 314 1.25 -7.25 -16.69
CA ARG A 314 1.21 -8.44 -15.84
C ARG A 314 0.97 -8.09 -14.37
N VAL A 315 1.75 -7.14 -13.82
CA VAL A 315 1.76 -6.91 -12.36
C VAL A 315 0.65 -5.98 -11.88
N LEU A 316 0.34 -4.90 -12.62
CA LEU A 316 -0.63 -3.89 -12.16
C LEU A 316 -2.01 -4.47 -11.80
N PRO A 317 -2.65 -5.30 -12.66
CA PRO A 317 -3.97 -5.83 -12.33
C PRO A 317 -3.97 -6.74 -11.10
N VAL A 318 -2.85 -7.42 -10.84
CA VAL A 318 -2.70 -8.31 -9.69
C VAL A 318 -2.50 -7.49 -8.42
N VAL A 319 -1.56 -6.53 -8.41
CA VAL A 319 -1.31 -5.65 -7.26
C VAL A 319 -2.57 -4.87 -6.87
N GLU A 320 -3.30 -4.29 -7.85
CA GLU A 320 -4.54 -3.55 -7.60
C GLU A 320 -5.59 -4.43 -6.89
N LYS A 321 -5.67 -5.72 -7.23
CA LYS A 321 -6.61 -6.65 -6.63
C LYS A 321 -6.13 -7.24 -5.31
N LEU A 322 -4.84 -7.44 -5.12
CA LEU A 322 -4.28 -7.91 -3.85
C LEU A 322 -4.48 -6.91 -2.71
N ASN A 323 -4.68 -5.62 -3.01
CA ASN A 323 -5.03 -4.63 -2.00
C ASN A 323 -6.38 -4.89 -1.31
N ASP A 324 -7.23 -5.74 -1.89
CA ASP A 324 -8.47 -6.20 -1.26
C ASP A 324 -8.20 -7.26 -0.16
N LEU A 325 -6.98 -7.84 -0.12
CA LEU A 325 -6.52 -8.75 0.92
C LEU A 325 -5.77 -7.97 2.02
N ASP A 326 -5.95 -8.39 3.27
CA ASP A 326 -5.26 -7.78 4.43
C ASP A 326 -3.85 -8.37 4.59
N VAL A 327 -3.03 -8.23 3.55
CA VAL A 327 -1.64 -8.70 3.50
C VAL A 327 -0.76 -7.69 2.76
N PRO A 328 0.45 -7.37 3.23
CA PRO A 328 1.41 -6.54 2.52
C PRO A 328 1.77 -7.11 1.15
N VAL A 329 1.82 -6.23 0.14
CA VAL A 329 2.17 -6.60 -1.24
C VAL A 329 3.54 -6.03 -1.60
N SER A 330 4.49 -6.92 -1.82
CA SER A 330 5.81 -6.63 -2.41
C SER A 330 5.76 -6.80 -3.92
N VAL A 331 6.54 -6.03 -4.65
CA VAL A 331 6.69 -6.21 -6.11
C VAL A 331 8.16 -6.37 -6.47
N ASP A 332 8.48 -7.54 -7.07
CA ASP A 332 9.82 -7.87 -7.58
C ASP A 332 10.02 -7.16 -8.94
N THR A 333 10.70 -6.02 -8.90
CA THR A 333 11.05 -5.24 -10.08
C THR A 333 12.31 -4.39 -9.88
N ARG A 334 13.15 -4.33 -10.90
CA ARG A 334 14.34 -3.50 -10.99
C ARG A 334 14.12 -2.19 -11.76
N ARG A 335 12.91 -1.97 -12.26
CA ARG A 335 12.57 -0.85 -13.16
C ARG A 335 11.84 0.26 -12.42
N PRO A 336 12.40 1.47 -12.37
CA PRO A 336 11.76 2.61 -11.69
C PRO A 336 10.36 2.95 -12.22
N GLU A 337 10.12 2.75 -13.52
CA GLU A 337 8.83 3.00 -14.15
C GLU A 337 7.75 2.03 -13.64
N VAL A 338 8.11 0.75 -13.52
CA VAL A 338 7.22 -0.29 -12.98
C VAL A 338 7.00 -0.04 -11.49
N ALA A 339 8.07 0.19 -10.73
CA ALA A 339 7.99 0.48 -9.30
C ALA A 339 7.08 1.68 -9.01
N ARG A 340 7.19 2.77 -9.77
CA ARG A 340 6.31 3.95 -9.62
C ARG A 340 4.84 3.58 -9.83
N ALA A 341 4.55 2.85 -10.90
CA ALA A 341 3.18 2.49 -11.25
C ALA A 341 2.55 1.54 -10.20
N VAL A 342 3.30 0.57 -9.68
CA VAL A 342 2.77 -0.35 -8.65
C VAL A 342 2.60 0.34 -7.29
N ILE A 343 3.46 1.31 -6.94
CA ILE A 343 3.30 2.14 -5.75
C ILE A 343 2.01 2.98 -5.85
N ASP A 344 1.75 3.55 -7.03
CA ASP A 344 0.55 4.37 -7.26
C ASP A 344 -0.75 3.57 -7.09
N VAL A 345 -0.74 2.26 -7.37
CA VAL A 345 -1.89 1.37 -7.19
C VAL A 345 -1.88 0.63 -5.85
N GLY A 346 -0.90 0.86 -4.98
CA GLY A 346 -0.95 0.43 -3.58
C GLY A 346 0.06 -0.64 -3.14
N ALA A 347 1.10 -0.94 -3.92
CA ALA A 347 2.19 -1.79 -3.43
C ALA A 347 2.80 -1.25 -2.13
N ASP A 348 3.09 -2.13 -1.19
CA ASP A 348 3.62 -1.81 0.14
C ASP A 348 5.15 -1.91 0.23
N MET A 349 5.79 -2.62 -0.69
CA MET A 349 7.23 -2.86 -0.74
C MET A 349 7.71 -3.02 -2.18
N ILE A 350 8.95 -2.65 -2.44
CA ILE A 350 9.65 -2.98 -3.69
C ILE A 350 10.77 -3.97 -3.39
N ASN A 351 10.86 -5.06 -4.17
CA ASN A 351 11.94 -6.01 -4.10
C ASN A 351 12.86 -5.77 -5.33
N ASP A 352 13.99 -5.09 -5.11
CA ASP A 352 14.90 -4.70 -6.20
C ASP A 352 16.12 -5.64 -6.28
N VAL A 353 16.08 -6.55 -7.24
CA VAL A 353 17.16 -7.51 -7.49
C VAL A 353 18.46 -6.85 -7.97
N GLU A 354 18.44 -5.61 -8.46
CA GLU A 354 19.64 -4.80 -8.75
C GLU A 354 20.18 -4.09 -7.50
N GLY A 355 19.45 -4.13 -6.38
CA GLY A 355 19.90 -3.61 -5.10
C GLY A 355 20.15 -2.10 -5.12
N LEU A 356 19.21 -1.35 -5.65
CA LEU A 356 19.24 0.10 -5.76
C LEU A 356 20.45 0.66 -6.55
N GLN A 357 21.03 -0.11 -7.48
CA GLN A 357 22.10 0.41 -8.33
C GLN A 357 21.59 1.50 -9.28
N ASN A 358 20.31 1.45 -9.68
CA ASN A 358 19.69 2.48 -10.49
C ASN A 358 19.43 3.78 -9.68
N PRO A 359 20.02 4.93 -10.05
CA PRO A 359 19.81 6.19 -9.33
C PRO A 359 18.36 6.70 -9.35
N GLU A 360 17.55 6.29 -10.34
CA GLU A 360 16.14 6.68 -10.43
C GLU A 360 15.30 5.88 -9.45
N MET A 361 15.61 4.58 -9.26
CA MET A 361 14.99 3.75 -8.24
C MET A 361 15.30 4.28 -6.84
N ARG A 362 16.57 4.63 -6.54
CA ARG A 362 16.94 5.25 -5.25
C ARG A 362 16.13 6.52 -4.95
N ARG A 363 15.97 7.40 -5.96
CA ARG A 363 15.17 8.62 -5.79
C ARG A 363 13.70 8.32 -5.56
N LEU A 364 13.14 7.38 -6.30
CA LEU A 364 11.75 6.96 -6.14
C LEU A 364 11.49 6.44 -4.73
N VAL A 365 12.33 5.54 -4.23
CA VAL A 365 12.21 4.98 -2.87
C VAL A 365 12.34 6.08 -1.82
N ALA A 366 13.31 6.99 -1.97
CA ALA A 366 13.49 8.12 -1.07
C ALA A 366 12.30 9.11 -1.08
N GLU A 367 11.68 9.34 -2.25
CA GLU A 367 10.53 10.23 -2.40
C GLU A 367 9.24 9.64 -1.82
N THR A 368 9.06 8.35 -1.98
CA THR A 368 7.81 7.66 -1.57
C THR A 368 7.84 7.18 -0.13
N GLY A 369 9.03 6.91 0.39
CA GLY A 369 9.21 6.32 1.71
C GLY A 369 8.77 4.85 1.78
N ILE A 370 8.71 4.15 0.65
CA ILE A 370 8.32 2.74 0.58
C ILE A 370 9.48 1.84 1.06
N PRO A 371 9.22 0.76 1.82
CA PRO A 371 10.21 -0.26 2.11
C PRO A 371 10.80 -0.87 0.84
N VAL A 372 12.08 -1.22 0.89
CA VAL A 372 12.77 -1.78 -0.26
C VAL A 372 13.73 -2.90 0.12
N VAL A 373 13.67 -4.00 -0.60
CA VAL A 373 14.70 -5.04 -0.54
C VAL A 373 15.87 -4.66 -1.43
N VAL A 374 17.05 -4.62 -0.85
CA VAL A 374 18.33 -4.34 -1.51
C VAL A 374 19.11 -5.64 -1.62
N MET A 375 19.01 -6.29 -2.79
CA MET A 375 19.68 -7.57 -3.02
C MET A 375 21.12 -7.38 -3.51
N HIS A 376 22.03 -8.24 -3.05
CA HIS A 376 23.35 -8.38 -3.64
C HIS A 376 23.29 -9.19 -4.93
N SER A 377 23.59 -8.56 -6.04
CA SER A 377 23.72 -9.20 -7.35
C SER A 377 24.96 -8.68 -8.06
N VAL A 378 25.63 -9.56 -8.80
CA VAL A 378 26.77 -9.20 -9.65
C VAL A 378 26.27 -8.75 -11.02
N ASP A 379 25.33 -9.50 -11.59
CA ASP A 379 24.66 -9.18 -12.85
C ASP A 379 23.17 -9.54 -12.77
N VAL A 380 22.31 -8.74 -13.42
CA VAL A 380 20.89 -9.03 -13.60
C VAL A 380 20.50 -8.73 -15.06
N PRO A 381 20.05 -9.73 -15.84
CA PRO A 381 19.99 -11.15 -15.51
C PRO A 381 21.36 -11.77 -15.29
N VAL A 382 21.39 -12.89 -14.58
CA VAL A 382 22.65 -13.59 -14.28
C VAL A 382 23.31 -14.08 -15.57
N ASP A 383 24.56 -13.66 -15.80
CA ASP A 383 25.39 -14.20 -16.88
C ASP A 383 25.97 -15.57 -16.45
N PRO A 384 25.52 -16.67 -17.05
CA PRO A 384 25.98 -18.02 -16.66
C PRO A 384 27.45 -18.30 -17.03
N ASP A 385 28.04 -17.48 -17.93
CA ASP A 385 29.43 -17.63 -18.37
C ASP A 385 30.42 -16.79 -17.53
N ARG A 386 29.89 -15.95 -16.62
CA ARG A 386 30.70 -15.11 -15.73
C ARG A 386 31.11 -15.90 -14.49
N ASP A 387 32.40 -16.21 -14.39
CA ASP A 387 32.99 -16.78 -13.19
C ASP A 387 33.35 -15.68 -12.21
N VAL A 388 32.78 -15.74 -11.00
CA VAL A 388 33.04 -14.81 -9.90
C VAL A 388 33.77 -15.58 -8.83
N GLU A 389 34.95 -15.12 -8.45
CA GLU A 389 35.75 -15.70 -7.38
C GLU A 389 35.65 -14.76 -6.15
N TYR A 390 35.29 -15.30 -4.99
CA TYR A 390 35.33 -14.64 -3.71
C TYR A 390 36.46 -15.17 -2.84
N ASP A 391 37.21 -14.30 -2.19
CA ASP A 391 38.15 -14.71 -1.15
C ASP A 391 37.40 -15.15 0.12
N ASP A 392 36.36 -14.37 0.51
CA ASP A 392 35.35 -14.70 1.53
C ASP A 392 34.00 -14.16 1.05
N VAL A 393 33.11 -15.06 0.63
CA VAL A 393 31.82 -14.67 0.03
C VAL A 393 30.92 -13.89 0.98
N VAL A 394 30.98 -14.19 2.29
CA VAL A 394 30.14 -13.52 3.29
C VAL A 394 30.66 -12.10 3.54
N GLU A 395 31.96 -11.96 3.82
CA GLU A 395 32.57 -10.65 4.11
C GLU A 395 32.46 -9.70 2.91
N GLU A 396 32.66 -10.22 1.69
CA GLU A 396 32.55 -9.42 0.47
C GLU A 396 31.11 -9.03 0.18
N THR A 397 30.15 -9.95 0.37
CA THR A 397 28.70 -9.63 0.20
C THR A 397 28.25 -8.60 1.22
N VAL A 398 28.61 -8.72 2.49
CA VAL A 398 28.31 -7.73 3.54
C VAL A 398 28.90 -6.36 3.18
N ARG A 399 30.17 -6.31 2.73
CA ARG A 399 30.80 -5.06 2.32
C ARG A 399 30.08 -4.38 1.15
N GLU A 400 29.73 -5.14 0.10
CA GLU A 400 29.06 -4.59 -1.06
C GLU A 400 27.61 -4.16 -0.76
N LEU A 401 26.88 -4.92 0.06
CA LEU A 401 25.57 -4.49 0.56
C LEU A 401 25.68 -3.22 1.40
N ASN A 402 26.69 -3.10 2.27
CA ASN A 402 26.90 -1.87 3.02
C ASN A 402 27.12 -0.64 2.11
N GLU A 403 27.86 -0.80 1.01
CA GLU A 403 28.03 0.28 0.02
C GLU A 403 26.71 0.68 -0.61
N ARG A 404 25.81 -0.29 -0.91
CA ARG A 404 24.47 -0.03 -1.46
C ARG A 404 23.57 0.66 -0.44
N VAL A 405 23.57 0.19 0.82
CA VAL A 405 22.83 0.81 1.93
C VAL A 405 23.27 2.27 2.11
N LEU A 406 24.58 2.53 2.20
CA LEU A 406 25.11 3.89 2.33
C LEU A 406 24.77 4.77 1.11
N ALA A 407 24.73 4.21 -0.09
CA ALA A 407 24.31 4.94 -1.28
C ALA A 407 22.81 5.29 -1.26
N ALA A 408 21.99 4.40 -0.72
CA ALA A 408 20.55 4.62 -0.52
C ALA A 408 20.28 5.69 0.54
N GLU A 409 20.94 5.62 1.70
CA GLU A 409 20.87 6.63 2.77
C GLU A 409 21.28 8.01 2.26
N LYS A 410 22.35 8.09 1.49
CA LYS A 410 22.82 9.34 0.86
C LYS A 410 21.79 9.92 -0.12
N ALA A 411 20.96 9.08 -0.73
CA ALA A 411 19.87 9.51 -1.59
C ALA A 411 18.61 9.93 -0.80
N GLY A 412 18.58 9.71 0.52
CA GLY A 412 17.49 10.07 1.42
C GLY A 412 16.54 8.92 1.76
N VAL A 413 16.95 7.67 1.53
CA VAL A 413 16.23 6.48 2.01
C VAL A 413 16.59 6.26 3.48
N ASP A 414 15.60 6.13 4.35
CA ASP A 414 15.85 5.81 5.76
C ASP A 414 16.31 4.36 5.89
N ARG A 415 17.29 4.07 6.75
CA ARG A 415 17.81 2.71 6.98
C ARG A 415 16.70 1.74 7.40
N GLU A 416 15.76 2.21 8.19
CA GLU A 416 14.56 1.46 8.62
C GLU A 416 13.67 0.98 7.45
N GLN A 417 13.83 1.53 6.25
CA GLN A 417 13.09 1.12 5.05
C GLN A 417 13.85 0.07 4.23
N ILE A 418 15.12 -0.18 4.57
CA ILE A 418 16.01 -1.06 3.81
C ILE A 418 15.99 -2.45 4.43
N ILE A 419 15.70 -3.43 3.62
CA ILE A 419 15.84 -4.86 3.90
C ILE A 419 16.97 -5.37 3.01
N VAL A 420 17.91 -6.13 3.53
CA VAL A 420 19.04 -6.64 2.75
C VAL A 420 18.82 -8.10 2.37
N ASP A 421 19.23 -8.49 1.15
CA ASP A 421 19.21 -9.88 0.68
C ASP A 421 20.62 -10.25 0.14
N PRO A 422 21.26 -11.30 0.66
CA PRO A 422 22.56 -11.77 0.16
C PRO A 422 22.53 -12.23 -1.30
N GLY A 423 21.37 -12.45 -1.91
CA GLY A 423 21.22 -12.78 -3.32
C GLY A 423 21.81 -14.12 -3.71
N LEU A 424 21.29 -15.21 -3.13
CA LEU A 424 21.72 -16.57 -3.44
C LEU A 424 21.53 -16.89 -4.92
N GLY A 425 22.55 -17.47 -5.56
CA GLY A 425 22.54 -17.82 -6.97
C GLY A 425 22.77 -16.65 -7.94
N PHE A 426 22.97 -15.43 -7.45
CA PHE A 426 23.33 -14.26 -8.25
C PHE A 426 24.85 -14.03 -8.17
N GLY A 427 25.61 -14.77 -9.00
CA GLY A 427 27.07 -14.74 -9.00
C GLY A 427 27.72 -15.53 -7.87
N LYS A 428 27.03 -16.51 -7.29
CA LYS A 428 27.53 -17.35 -6.19
C LYS A 428 27.32 -18.81 -6.53
N SER A 429 28.34 -19.64 -6.23
CA SER A 429 28.29 -21.09 -6.35
C SER A 429 27.39 -21.74 -5.29
N ALA A 430 27.02 -22.99 -5.49
CA ALA A 430 26.25 -23.76 -4.53
C ALA A 430 26.93 -23.85 -3.14
N ALA A 431 28.26 -23.99 -3.11
CA ALA A 431 29.03 -24.05 -1.87
C ALA A 431 29.01 -22.72 -1.12
N GLU A 432 29.21 -21.62 -1.82
CA GLU A 432 29.14 -20.25 -1.26
C GLU A 432 27.75 -19.90 -0.74
N CYS A 433 26.69 -20.37 -1.41
CA CYS A 433 25.32 -20.22 -0.89
C CYS A 433 25.10 -20.94 0.45
N PHE A 434 25.68 -22.13 0.63
CA PHE A 434 25.64 -22.82 1.93
C PHE A 434 26.54 -22.18 2.98
N GLU A 435 27.67 -21.58 2.58
CA GLU A 435 28.50 -20.80 3.49
C GLU A 435 27.75 -19.56 4.01
N ILE A 436 27.05 -18.82 3.13
CA ILE A 436 26.18 -17.70 3.51
C ILE A 436 25.09 -18.18 4.48
N LEU A 437 24.38 -19.28 4.18
CA LEU A 437 23.36 -19.83 5.07
C LEU A 437 23.93 -20.11 6.47
N GLY A 438 25.13 -20.68 6.56
CA GLY A 438 25.78 -20.99 7.83
C GLY A 438 26.29 -19.78 8.63
N ARG A 439 26.41 -18.62 7.98
CA ARG A 439 27.02 -17.41 8.53
C ARG A 439 26.07 -16.18 8.42
N LEU A 440 24.75 -16.40 8.32
CA LEU A 440 23.75 -15.34 8.16
C LEU A 440 23.83 -14.26 9.24
N GLY A 441 24.11 -14.62 10.49
CA GLY A 441 24.25 -13.67 11.58
C GLY A 441 25.33 -12.60 11.38
N GLU A 442 26.27 -12.77 10.44
CA GLU A 442 27.26 -11.73 10.13
C GLU A 442 26.65 -10.52 9.39
N PHE A 443 25.48 -10.71 8.75
CA PHE A 443 24.73 -9.63 8.09
C PHE A 443 24.09 -8.65 9.06
N ASP A 444 23.96 -8.99 10.36
CA ASP A 444 23.49 -8.09 11.42
C ASP A 444 24.36 -6.82 11.53
N ALA A 445 25.62 -6.91 11.08
CA ALA A 445 26.53 -5.78 10.99
C ALA A 445 26.00 -4.64 10.09
N LEU A 446 25.05 -4.92 9.21
CA LEU A 446 24.41 -3.90 8.35
C LEU A 446 23.34 -3.10 9.08
N GLY A 447 22.81 -3.59 10.22
CA GLY A 447 21.74 -2.95 10.97
C GLY A 447 20.46 -2.77 10.15
N CYS A 448 20.17 -3.72 9.26
CA CYS A 448 18.98 -3.82 8.44
C CYS A 448 18.39 -5.22 8.60
N PRO A 449 17.06 -5.39 8.49
CA PRO A 449 16.47 -6.71 8.42
C PRO A 449 17.00 -7.53 7.25
N LEU A 450 17.07 -8.84 7.43
CA LEU A 450 17.64 -9.78 6.50
C LEU A 450 16.57 -10.64 5.82
N LEU A 451 16.44 -10.50 4.50
CA LEU A 451 15.64 -11.39 3.67
C LEU A 451 16.52 -12.52 3.11
N PHE A 452 16.01 -13.74 3.15
CA PHE A 452 16.69 -14.92 2.63
C PHE A 452 15.84 -15.67 1.60
N GLY A 453 16.18 -15.51 0.32
CA GLY A 453 15.48 -16.13 -0.80
C GLY A 453 16.19 -17.39 -1.29
N HIS A 454 15.84 -18.58 -0.77
CA HIS A 454 16.53 -19.85 -1.04
C HIS A 454 15.68 -20.90 -1.75
N SER A 455 14.37 -20.66 -1.90
CA SER A 455 13.41 -21.65 -2.40
C SER A 455 13.80 -22.23 -3.76
N HIS A 456 13.93 -23.55 -3.82
CA HIS A 456 14.27 -24.33 -5.02
C HIS A 456 15.57 -23.93 -5.73
N LYS A 457 16.49 -23.24 -5.05
CA LYS A 457 17.74 -22.75 -5.66
C LYS A 457 18.68 -23.91 -6.01
N SER A 458 19.56 -23.65 -6.96
CA SER A 458 20.56 -24.63 -7.45
C SER A 458 21.56 -25.07 -6.39
N MET A 459 21.70 -24.38 -5.26
CA MET A 459 22.53 -24.80 -4.14
C MET A 459 22.20 -26.21 -3.65
N PHE A 460 20.94 -26.61 -3.72
CA PHE A 460 20.47 -27.93 -3.24
C PHE A 460 20.91 -29.11 -4.09
N THR A 461 21.55 -28.87 -5.23
CA THR A 461 22.25 -29.95 -5.97
C THR A 461 23.33 -30.61 -5.12
N LEU A 462 23.92 -29.90 -4.15
CA LEU A 462 24.87 -30.48 -3.20
C LEU A 462 24.24 -31.44 -2.19
N THR A 463 22.93 -31.36 -1.98
CA THR A 463 22.15 -32.26 -1.11
C THR A 463 21.55 -33.43 -1.88
N GLY A 464 21.72 -33.46 -3.21
CA GLY A 464 21.27 -34.55 -4.07
C GLY A 464 19.87 -34.35 -4.64
N GLU A 465 19.28 -33.16 -4.50
CA GLU A 465 18.03 -32.76 -5.15
C GLU A 465 18.30 -32.01 -6.47
N GLU A 466 17.38 -32.05 -7.41
CA GLU A 466 17.54 -31.37 -8.70
C GLU A 466 17.26 -29.84 -8.55
N ALA A 467 18.00 -29.05 -9.33
CA ALA A 467 17.76 -27.59 -9.35
C ALA A 467 16.34 -27.30 -9.83
N GLY A 468 15.60 -26.50 -9.07
CA GLY A 468 14.20 -26.17 -9.34
C GLY A 468 13.18 -27.14 -8.71
N GLU A 469 13.61 -28.30 -8.19
CA GLU A 469 12.76 -29.31 -7.56
C GLU A 469 13.40 -29.81 -6.24
N ALA A 470 13.48 -28.92 -5.24
CA ALA A 470 14.15 -29.21 -3.98
C ALA A 470 13.26 -28.85 -2.74
N PRO A 471 12.06 -29.46 -2.60
CA PRO A 471 11.14 -29.06 -1.53
C PRO A 471 11.67 -29.41 -0.13
N ASN A 472 12.26 -30.60 0.07
CA ASN A 472 12.73 -31.01 1.39
C ASN A 472 13.95 -30.21 1.85
N SER A 473 14.88 -29.94 0.94
CA SER A 473 16.05 -29.12 1.24
C SER A 473 15.66 -27.67 1.48
N THR A 474 14.64 -27.15 0.76
CA THR A 474 14.07 -25.84 1.00
C THR A 474 13.52 -25.72 2.43
N ILE A 475 12.67 -26.66 2.87
CA ILE A 475 12.11 -26.68 4.22
C ILE A 475 13.20 -26.71 5.29
N ALA A 476 14.21 -27.57 5.11
CA ALA A 476 15.32 -27.65 6.05
C ALA A 476 16.15 -26.36 6.11
N ALA A 477 16.40 -25.74 4.96
CA ALA A 477 17.13 -24.48 4.87
C ALA A 477 16.32 -23.31 5.43
N THR A 478 14.98 -23.31 5.32
CA THR A 478 14.09 -22.34 5.96
C THR A 478 14.30 -22.30 7.47
N ALA A 479 14.21 -23.46 8.14
CA ALA A 479 14.42 -23.52 9.58
C ALA A 479 15.84 -23.05 9.98
N LEU A 480 16.87 -23.44 9.21
CA LEU A 480 18.25 -23.01 9.44
C LEU A 480 18.43 -21.50 9.21
N ALA A 481 17.78 -20.94 8.21
CA ALA A 481 17.87 -19.51 7.90
C ALA A 481 17.28 -18.67 9.03
N VAL A 482 16.10 -19.03 9.53
CA VAL A 482 15.47 -18.37 10.68
C VAL A 482 16.36 -18.46 11.91
N THR A 483 16.81 -19.66 12.28
CA THR A 483 17.72 -19.88 13.42
C THR A 483 19.04 -19.11 13.29
N ASN A 484 19.51 -18.85 12.07
CA ASN A 484 20.74 -18.10 11.80
C ASN A 484 20.50 -16.58 11.60
N GLY A 485 19.29 -16.06 11.86
CA GLY A 485 19.02 -14.63 11.88
C GLY A 485 18.31 -14.05 10.64
N ALA A 486 17.65 -14.88 9.82
CA ALA A 486 16.79 -14.36 8.77
C ALA A 486 15.49 -13.80 9.34
N ASP A 487 15.18 -12.54 9.08
CA ASP A 487 13.93 -11.88 9.47
C ASP A 487 12.79 -12.17 8.49
N ILE A 488 13.11 -12.43 7.23
CA ILE A 488 12.14 -12.74 6.18
C ILE A 488 12.66 -13.92 5.36
N VAL A 489 11.82 -14.93 5.12
CA VAL A 489 12.12 -16.02 4.19
C VAL A 489 11.24 -15.93 2.95
N ARG A 490 11.86 -15.86 1.76
CA ARG A 490 11.15 -15.73 0.47
C ARG A 490 11.08 -17.11 -0.21
N ILE A 491 9.85 -17.63 -0.34
CA ILE A 491 9.58 -19.03 -0.67
C ILE A 491 8.39 -19.21 -1.62
N HIS A 492 8.36 -20.33 -2.38
CA HIS A 492 7.24 -20.69 -3.26
C HIS A 492 6.21 -21.55 -2.53
N ASP A 493 6.64 -22.54 -1.75
CA ASP A 493 5.77 -23.51 -1.06
C ASP A 493 5.51 -23.04 0.37
N VAL A 494 4.58 -22.09 0.51
CA VAL A 494 4.29 -21.40 1.79
C VAL A 494 3.88 -22.40 2.87
N ALA A 495 2.92 -23.29 2.59
CA ALA A 495 2.30 -24.17 3.59
C ALA A 495 3.33 -25.03 4.34
N GLU A 496 4.28 -25.61 3.60
CA GLU A 496 5.32 -26.48 4.16
C GLU A 496 6.37 -25.68 4.93
N ASN A 497 6.71 -24.50 4.45
CA ASN A 497 7.77 -23.67 5.00
C ASN A 497 7.31 -22.81 6.20
N ALA A 498 6.05 -22.36 6.24
CA ALA A 498 5.49 -21.68 7.40
C ALA A 498 5.58 -22.55 8.67
N ALA A 499 5.38 -23.86 8.53
CA ALA A 499 5.59 -24.80 9.63
C ALA A 499 7.05 -24.85 10.10
N ALA A 500 8.03 -24.75 9.18
CA ALA A 500 9.45 -24.74 9.51
C ALA A 500 9.87 -23.45 10.23
N VAL A 501 9.33 -22.30 9.81
CA VAL A 501 9.49 -20.99 10.48
C VAL A 501 8.98 -21.09 11.91
N ASN A 502 7.73 -21.52 12.09
CA ASN A 502 7.12 -21.66 13.43
C ASN A 502 7.95 -22.57 14.37
N VAL A 503 8.53 -23.64 13.84
CA VAL A 503 9.40 -24.54 14.64
C VAL A 503 10.69 -23.83 15.06
N ALA A 504 11.31 -23.06 14.15
CA ALA A 504 12.51 -22.30 14.46
C ALA A 504 12.22 -21.24 15.53
N ASP A 505 11.19 -20.41 15.35
CA ASP A 505 10.79 -19.36 16.29
C ASP A 505 10.51 -19.90 17.70
N VAL A 506 9.73 -20.99 17.80
CA VAL A 506 9.45 -21.62 19.10
C VAL A 506 10.73 -22.20 19.74
N SER A 507 11.69 -22.65 18.95
CA SER A 507 12.96 -23.18 19.46
C SER A 507 13.86 -22.09 20.04
N GLU A 508 13.77 -20.86 19.55
CA GLU A 508 14.54 -19.72 20.03
C GLU A 508 13.89 -19.01 21.23
N THR A 509 12.58 -18.77 21.15
CA THR A 509 11.86 -17.99 22.18
C THR A 509 11.49 -18.83 23.42
N GLY A 510 11.50 -20.14 23.31
CA GLY A 510 10.97 -21.05 24.32
C GLY A 510 9.44 -20.92 24.44
N VAL A 511 8.75 -22.03 24.74
CA VAL A 511 7.33 -21.97 25.05
C VAL A 511 7.18 -21.29 26.40
N GLU A 512 6.71 -20.04 26.44
CA GLU A 512 6.11 -19.52 27.66
C GLU A 512 4.88 -20.38 27.95
N THR A 513 5.07 -21.44 28.73
CA THR A 513 3.94 -22.18 29.29
C THR A 513 3.22 -21.20 30.19
N GLU A 514 2.06 -20.71 29.80
CA GLU A 514 1.08 -20.18 30.71
C GLU A 514 0.87 -21.25 31.81
N SER A 515 1.54 -21.06 32.92
CA SER A 515 1.28 -21.83 34.11
C SER A 515 -0.12 -21.47 34.56
N GLY A 516 -1.09 -22.28 34.17
CA GLY A 516 -2.46 -22.23 34.65
C GLY A 516 -2.46 -22.16 36.18
N GLY A 517 -2.77 -20.97 36.67
CA GLY A 517 -3.10 -20.75 38.07
C GLY A 517 -4.47 -21.34 38.40
N ASP A 518 -4.57 -22.64 38.48
CA ASP A 518 -5.59 -23.28 39.30
C ASP A 518 -5.17 -23.12 40.75
N GLY A 519 -5.84 -22.20 41.44
CA GLY A 519 -5.62 -21.91 42.82
C GLY A 519 -6.91 -21.58 43.56
N GLN A 520 -7.65 -22.60 43.96
CA GLN A 520 -8.59 -22.66 45.13
C GLN A 520 -9.58 -21.48 45.32
#